data_5a4659cb97f556cdfacc9d425f12b01f
#
_entry.id   5a4659cb97f556cdfacc9d425f12b01f
#
_cell.length_a   1.000
_cell.length_b   1.000
_cell.length_c   1.000
_cell.angle_alpha   90.00
_cell.angle_beta   90.00
_cell.angle_gamma   90.00
#
_symmetry.space_group_name_H-M   'P 1'
#
loop_
_entity.id
_entity.type
_entity.pdbx_description
1 polymer ?
#
loop_
_entity_poly.entity_id
_entity_poly.type
_entity_poly.pdbx_seq_one_letter_code
_entity_poly.pdbx_strand_id
1 'polypeptide(L)'
;MGREVTHVFAPDALKNRVVVVTGGGRGIGSGISRMVAAAGGDVVIIYPVDSEKVHADKVIAEIVAAGGKASAYLCDVGIQSECVRVIAEIVKDKGRVDALVNNAGICDFTAFDDITPAIWDRHIAVNLSGPFYLSQAVVKDMKPRKKGAIVNISTVSAYRGGNQQVHYISSKGGLSSLTTSMAHEIAETGIRVNAILCGGVATDINVKQRADNEKKTGKPWVDRPGVRQMGVPEDLGKAVVFLISDASEWVTGSLVAVDGGALIS
;
A
#
# COMPACT_ATOMS: atom_id res chain seq x y z
N MET A 1 0.46 -12.49 -18.29
CA MET A 1 0.44 -13.81 -17.64
C MET A 1 0.65 -13.59 -16.15
N GLY A 2 -0.43 -13.73 -15.35
CA GLY A 2 -0.32 -13.71 -13.88
C GLY A 2 0.52 -14.92 -13.44
N ARG A 3 1.49 -14.68 -12.56
CA ARG A 3 2.17 -15.80 -11.92
C ARG A 3 1.19 -16.51 -11.00
N GLU A 4 1.18 -17.83 -11.04
CA GLU A 4 0.53 -18.60 -9.99
C GLU A 4 1.00 -18.09 -8.63
N VAL A 5 0.04 -17.87 -7.72
CA VAL A 5 0.34 -17.56 -6.31
C VAL A 5 0.88 -18.86 -5.71
N THR A 6 2.18 -19.11 -5.92
CA THR A 6 2.86 -20.18 -5.21
C THR A 6 2.95 -19.82 -3.74
N HIS A 7 2.73 -20.78 -2.84
CA HIS A 7 2.84 -20.60 -1.38
C HIS A 7 4.28 -20.22 -0.99
N VAL A 8 4.59 -18.91 -1.06
CA VAL A 8 5.90 -18.36 -0.68
C VAL A 8 6.04 -18.30 0.85
N PHE A 9 4.90 -18.25 1.54
CA PHE A 9 4.80 -18.31 3.01
C PHE A 9 3.97 -19.52 3.41
N ALA A 10 4.10 -19.94 4.68
CA ALA A 10 3.19 -20.92 5.24
C ALA A 10 1.74 -20.41 5.08
N PRO A 11 0.79 -21.27 4.63
CA PRO A 11 -0.59 -20.84 4.37
C PRO A 11 -1.33 -20.27 5.59
N ASP A 12 -0.76 -20.40 6.77
CA ASP A 12 -1.26 -19.93 8.06
C ASP A 12 -0.39 -18.84 8.69
N ALA A 13 0.58 -18.27 7.97
CA ALA A 13 1.47 -17.22 8.49
C ALA A 13 0.73 -15.99 9.02
N LEU A 14 -0.46 -15.70 8.48
CA LEU A 14 -1.35 -14.61 8.94
C LEU A 14 -2.69 -15.13 9.47
N LYS A 15 -2.74 -16.40 9.89
CA LYS A 15 -3.98 -16.99 10.44
C LYS A 15 -4.54 -16.17 11.60
N ASN A 16 -5.85 -15.93 11.56
CA ASN A 16 -6.59 -15.13 12.55
C ASN A 16 -6.14 -13.65 12.63
N ARG A 17 -5.47 -13.12 11.63
CA ARG A 17 -5.13 -11.68 11.54
C ARG A 17 -6.09 -10.95 10.63
N VAL A 18 -6.61 -9.83 11.08
CA VAL A 18 -7.40 -8.88 10.29
C VAL A 18 -6.45 -7.85 9.70
N VAL A 19 -6.37 -7.81 8.38
CA VAL A 19 -5.43 -6.96 7.64
C VAL A 19 -6.19 -5.97 6.77
N VAL A 20 -6.09 -4.69 7.10
CA VAL A 20 -6.70 -3.59 6.32
C VAL A 20 -5.75 -3.18 5.20
N VAL A 21 -6.24 -3.17 3.95
CA VAL A 21 -5.49 -2.75 2.76
C VAL A 21 -6.23 -1.61 2.06
N THR A 22 -5.70 -0.40 2.13
CA THR A 22 -6.30 0.74 1.42
C THR A 22 -5.99 0.67 -0.07
N GLY A 23 -7.00 0.93 -0.92
CA GLY A 23 -6.86 0.74 -2.36
C GLY A 23 -6.61 -0.72 -2.76
N GLY A 24 -7.10 -1.68 -1.95
CA GLY A 24 -6.85 -3.13 -2.11
C GLY A 24 -7.52 -3.79 -3.30
N GLY A 25 -8.37 -3.07 -4.05
CA GLY A 25 -9.16 -3.62 -5.15
C GLY A 25 -8.44 -3.62 -6.52
N ARG A 26 -7.35 -2.87 -6.71
CA ARG A 26 -6.65 -2.77 -7.99
C ARG A 26 -5.15 -2.53 -7.84
N GLY A 27 -4.42 -2.61 -8.95
CA GLY A 27 -2.99 -2.33 -9.01
C GLY A 27 -2.19 -3.09 -7.96
N ILE A 28 -1.25 -2.42 -7.30
CA ILE A 28 -0.42 -2.98 -6.23
C ILE A 28 -1.29 -3.53 -5.10
N GLY A 29 -2.34 -2.80 -4.70
CA GLY A 29 -3.23 -3.20 -3.62
C GLY A 29 -3.92 -4.54 -3.84
N SER A 30 -4.32 -4.85 -5.08
CA SER A 30 -4.95 -6.14 -5.39
C SER A 30 -3.99 -7.32 -5.23
N GLY A 31 -2.71 -7.14 -5.62
CA GLY A 31 -1.67 -8.14 -5.38
C GLY A 31 -1.38 -8.32 -3.89
N ILE A 32 -1.33 -7.23 -3.13
CA ILE A 32 -1.21 -7.27 -1.66
C ILE A 32 -2.38 -8.06 -1.06
N SER A 33 -3.62 -7.73 -1.44
CA SER A 33 -4.83 -8.39 -0.92
C SER A 33 -4.81 -9.90 -1.17
N ARG A 34 -4.46 -10.33 -2.40
CA ARG A 34 -4.33 -11.76 -2.73
C ARG A 34 -3.24 -12.46 -1.92
N MET A 35 -2.07 -11.84 -1.77
CA MET A 35 -0.96 -12.44 -1.03
C MET A 35 -1.25 -12.55 0.47
N VAL A 36 -1.92 -11.54 1.06
CA VAL A 36 -2.38 -11.58 2.46
C VAL A 36 -3.39 -12.72 2.66
N ALA A 37 -4.37 -12.85 1.77
CA ALA A 37 -5.34 -13.94 1.83
C ALA A 37 -4.68 -15.32 1.67
N ALA A 38 -3.74 -15.48 0.73
CA ALA A 38 -3.00 -16.72 0.51
C ALA A 38 -2.14 -17.13 1.73
N ALA A 39 -1.76 -16.17 2.57
CA ALA A 39 -1.09 -16.40 3.86
C ALA A 39 -2.08 -16.59 5.04
N GLY A 40 -3.38 -16.72 4.77
CA GLY A 40 -4.43 -17.02 5.78
C GLY A 40 -5.02 -15.81 6.50
N GLY A 41 -4.71 -14.58 6.07
CA GLY A 41 -5.27 -13.35 6.65
C GLY A 41 -6.73 -13.09 6.24
N ASP A 42 -7.53 -12.46 7.12
CA ASP A 42 -8.82 -11.88 6.80
C ASP A 42 -8.60 -10.47 6.21
N VAL A 43 -8.83 -10.32 4.92
CA VAL A 43 -8.54 -9.10 4.17
C VAL A 43 -9.70 -8.11 4.26
N VAL A 44 -9.38 -6.87 4.64
CA VAL A 44 -10.34 -5.76 4.62
C VAL A 44 -9.88 -4.73 3.60
N ILE A 45 -10.58 -4.64 2.47
CA ILE A 45 -10.29 -3.68 1.40
C ILE A 45 -10.98 -2.35 1.69
N ILE A 46 -10.24 -1.24 1.65
CA ILE A 46 -10.83 0.10 1.64
C ILE A 46 -10.78 0.65 0.22
N TYR A 47 -11.93 1.12 -0.29
CA TYR A 47 -12.08 1.75 -1.60
C TYR A 47 -12.66 3.17 -1.49
N PRO A 48 -12.29 4.12 -2.40
CA PRO A 48 -12.53 5.55 -2.18
C PRO A 48 -13.93 6.05 -2.53
N VAL A 49 -14.61 5.46 -3.51
CA VAL A 49 -15.92 5.89 -4.05
C VAL A 49 -16.69 4.70 -4.59
N ASP A 50 -18.02 4.80 -4.68
CA ASP A 50 -18.89 3.68 -5.09
C ASP A 50 -18.53 3.09 -6.45
N SER A 51 -18.09 3.90 -7.40
CA SER A 51 -17.67 3.41 -8.72
C SER A 51 -16.45 2.47 -8.68
N GLU A 52 -15.64 2.53 -7.64
CA GLU A 52 -14.47 1.67 -7.43
C GLU A 52 -14.83 0.35 -6.70
N LYS A 53 -16.05 0.24 -6.19
CA LYS A 53 -16.53 -0.96 -5.50
C LYS A 53 -16.41 -2.21 -6.36
N VAL A 54 -16.67 -2.12 -7.65
CA VAL A 54 -16.59 -3.24 -8.59
C VAL A 54 -15.20 -3.89 -8.61
N HIS A 55 -14.14 -3.12 -8.44
CA HIS A 55 -12.77 -3.63 -8.36
C HIS A 55 -12.52 -4.36 -7.05
N ALA A 56 -13.02 -3.83 -5.93
CA ALA A 56 -12.94 -4.50 -4.64
C ALA A 56 -13.73 -5.82 -4.64
N ASP A 57 -14.97 -5.81 -5.15
CA ASP A 57 -15.83 -6.99 -5.24
C ASP A 57 -15.19 -8.10 -6.09
N LYS A 58 -14.51 -7.74 -7.18
CA LYS A 58 -13.77 -8.70 -8.01
C LYS A 58 -12.67 -9.41 -7.22
N VAL A 59 -11.84 -8.65 -6.49
CA VAL A 59 -10.75 -9.21 -5.68
C VAL A 59 -11.31 -10.06 -4.53
N ILE A 60 -12.40 -9.62 -3.90
CA ILE A 60 -13.10 -10.40 -2.86
C ILE A 60 -13.57 -11.75 -3.44
N ALA A 61 -14.23 -11.73 -4.60
CA ALA A 61 -14.70 -12.95 -5.23
C ALA A 61 -13.55 -13.94 -5.54
N GLU A 62 -12.42 -13.44 -6.04
CA GLU A 62 -11.21 -14.24 -6.28
C GLU A 62 -10.66 -14.86 -4.98
N ILE A 63 -10.57 -14.07 -3.90
CA ILE A 63 -10.09 -14.53 -2.58
C ILE A 63 -11.03 -15.58 -1.99
N VAL A 64 -12.35 -15.35 -2.05
CA VAL A 64 -13.36 -16.29 -1.52
C VAL A 64 -13.37 -17.59 -2.32
N ALA A 65 -13.26 -17.51 -3.65
CA ALA A 65 -13.16 -18.69 -4.51
C ALA A 65 -11.90 -19.54 -4.20
N ALA A 66 -10.84 -18.91 -3.72
CA ALA A 66 -9.63 -19.60 -3.25
C ALA A 66 -9.72 -20.08 -1.78
N GLY A 67 -10.89 -19.95 -1.12
CA GLY A 67 -11.11 -20.36 0.27
C GLY A 67 -10.67 -19.37 1.33
N GLY A 68 -10.25 -18.16 0.94
CA GLY A 68 -9.86 -17.08 1.85
C GLY A 68 -11.04 -16.26 2.36
N LYS A 69 -10.75 -15.23 3.17
CA LYS A 69 -11.73 -14.29 3.72
C LYS A 69 -11.39 -12.88 3.27
N ALA A 70 -12.41 -12.15 2.78
CA ALA A 70 -12.27 -10.75 2.42
C ALA A 70 -13.58 -9.99 2.58
N SER A 71 -13.49 -8.68 2.84
CA SER A 71 -14.61 -7.73 2.90
C SER A 71 -14.15 -6.37 2.40
N ALA A 72 -15.10 -5.46 2.11
CA ALA A 72 -14.76 -4.12 1.64
C ALA A 72 -15.56 -3.04 2.34
N TYR A 73 -14.94 -1.84 2.50
CA TYR A 73 -15.54 -0.67 3.13
C TYR A 73 -15.25 0.58 2.30
N LEU A 74 -16.24 1.45 2.19
CA LEU A 74 -16.12 2.74 1.52
C LEU A 74 -15.46 3.76 2.45
N CYS A 75 -14.36 4.40 1.99
CA CYS A 75 -13.73 5.51 2.68
C CYS A 75 -12.80 6.27 1.74
N ASP A 76 -13.01 7.57 1.59
CA ASP A 76 -11.98 8.45 1.06
C ASP A 76 -10.93 8.70 2.15
N VAL A 77 -9.76 8.10 2.00
CA VAL A 77 -8.67 8.23 2.99
C VAL A 77 -8.16 9.66 3.16
N GLY A 78 -8.42 10.55 2.21
CA GLY A 78 -8.10 11.97 2.33
C GLY A 78 -8.99 12.74 3.31
N ILE A 79 -10.04 12.11 3.86
CA ILE A 79 -11.00 12.72 4.79
C ILE A 79 -10.86 12.08 6.17
N GLN A 80 -10.38 12.85 7.16
CA GLN A 80 -10.10 12.34 8.50
C GLN A 80 -11.29 11.68 9.18
N SER A 81 -12.47 12.29 9.10
CA SER A 81 -13.69 11.76 9.74
C SER A 81 -14.09 10.41 9.15
N GLU A 82 -13.89 10.20 7.85
CA GLU A 82 -14.15 8.91 7.21
C GLU A 82 -13.15 7.84 7.64
N CYS A 83 -11.87 8.20 7.79
CA CYS A 83 -10.85 7.29 8.31
C CYS A 83 -11.17 6.81 9.72
N VAL A 84 -11.60 7.72 10.60
CA VAL A 84 -11.99 7.38 11.98
C VAL A 84 -13.24 6.48 11.98
N ARG A 85 -14.26 6.82 11.17
CA ARG A 85 -15.50 6.06 11.04
C ARG A 85 -15.22 4.64 10.55
N VAL A 86 -14.50 4.49 9.44
CA VAL A 86 -14.27 3.18 8.81
C VAL A 86 -13.49 2.24 9.71
N ILE A 87 -12.47 2.72 10.43
CA ILE A 87 -11.73 1.87 11.38
C ILE A 87 -12.62 1.44 12.54
N ALA A 88 -13.48 2.31 13.06
CA ALA A 88 -14.43 1.95 14.10
C ALA A 88 -15.44 0.87 13.63
N GLU A 89 -15.95 0.98 12.40
CA GLU A 89 -16.81 -0.02 11.78
C GLU A 89 -16.09 -1.37 11.61
N ILE A 90 -14.85 -1.36 11.10
CA ILE A 90 -14.04 -2.58 10.93
C ILE A 90 -13.79 -3.25 12.29
N VAL A 91 -13.42 -2.48 13.32
CA VAL A 91 -13.19 -3.02 14.67
C VAL A 91 -14.48 -3.59 15.24
N LYS A 92 -15.64 -2.94 15.03
CA LYS A 92 -16.94 -3.47 15.45
C LYS A 92 -17.28 -4.80 14.78
N ASP A 93 -17.04 -4.91 13.46
CA ASP A 93 -17.44 -6.07 12.66
C ASP A 93 -16.45 -7.24 12.77
N LYS A 94 -15.16 -6.95 12.86
CA LYS A 94 -14.08 -7.95 12.88
C LYS A 94 -13.48 -8.18 14.26
N GLY A 95 -13.82 -7.36 15.24
CA GLY A 95 -13.32 -7.42 16.61
C GLY A 95 -11.94 -6.78 16.82
N ARG A 96 -11.14 -6.56 15.76
CA ARG A 96 -9.76 -6.04 15.84
C ARG A 96 -9.19 -5.67 14.48
N VAL A 97 -8.09 -4.91 14.48
CA VAL A 97 -7.19 -4.76 13.33
C VAL A 97 -5.78 -5.17 13.75
N ASP A 98 -5.17 -6.15 13.06
CA ASP A 98 -3.81 -6.63 13.36
C ASP A 98 -2.74 -5.97 12.50
N ALA A 99 -3.11 -5.61 11.27
CA ALA A 99 -2.21 -4.88 10.39
C ALA A 99 -2.97 -3.87 9.52
N LEU A 100 -2.29 -2.75 9.21
CA LEU A 100 -2.74 -1.74 8.26
C LEU A 100 -1.71 -1.61 7.15
N VAL A 101 -2.16 -1.69 5.91
CA VAL A 101 -1.36 -1.42 4.71
C VAL A 101 -1.89 -0.16 4.05
N ASN A 102 -1.20 0.95 4.23
CA ASN A 102 -1.46 2.22 3.57
C ASN A 102 -0.92 2.18 2.14
N ASN A 103 -1.73 1.62 1.24
CA ASN A 103 -1.40 1.48 -0.18
C ASN A 103 -2.15 2.50 -1.06
N ALA A 104 -3.34 2.96 -0.67
CA ALA A 104 -4.08 3.98 -1.43
C ALA A 104 -3.17 5.16 -1.80
N GLY A 105 -3.26 5.58 -3.05
CA GLY A 105 -2.47 6.70 -3.53
C GLY A 105 -2.91 7.14 -4.92
N ILE A 106 -2.72 8.41 -5.19
CA ILE A 106 -2.93 9.04 -6.49
C ILE A 106 -1.61 9.59 -7.03
N CYS A 107 -1.47 9.60 -8.34
CA CYS A 107 -0.30 10.13 -9.04
C CYS A 107 -0.74 10.70 -10.39
N ASP A 108 -1.05 11.98 -10.41
CA ASP A 108 -1.29 12.71 -11.64
C ASP A 108 0.04 13.21 -12.20
N PHE A 109 0.24 13.06 -13.51
CA PHE A 109 1.43 13.59 -14.16
C PHE A 109 1.14 15.01 -14.63
N THR A 110 1.58 16.00 -13.83
CA THR A 110 1.32 17.42 -14.04
C THR A 110 2.62 18.19 -14.13
N ALA A 111 2.79 19.04 -15.17
CA ALA A 111 3.96 19.90 -15.29
C ALA A 111 4.09 20.82 -14.06
N PHE A 112 5.33 21.17 -13.70
CA PHE A 112 5.58 21.93 -12.47
C PHE A 112 4.76 23.23 -12.38
N ASP A 113 4.69 23.97 -13.49
CA ASP A 113 3.98 25.24 -13.55
C ASP A 113 2.45 25.09 -13.58
N ASP A 114 1.93 23.89 -13.86
CA ASP A 114 0.50 23.59 -13.93
C ASP A 114 -0.05 22.97 -12.62
N ILE A 115 0.81 22.75 -11.61
CA ILE A 115 0.38 22.21 -10.33
C ILE A 115 -0.41 23.26 -9.58
N THR A 116 -1.73 23.12 -9.56
CA THR A 116 -2.61 24.01 -8.78
C THR A 116 -2.61 23.64 -7.29
N PRO A 117 -3.01 24.56 -6.39
CA PRO A 117 -3.22 24.22 -4.98
C PRO A 117 -4.13 23.01 -4.78
N ALA A 118 -5.21 22.88 -5.56
CA ALA A 118 -6.13 21.76 -5.45
C ALA A 118 -5.47 20.42 -5.80
N ILE A 119 -4.62 20.38 -6.85
CA ILE A 119 -3.85 19.18 -7.20
C ILE A 119 -2.88 18.84 -6.06
N TRP A 120 -2.14 19.83 -5.57
CA TRP A 120 -1.20 19.66 -4.46
C TRP A 120 -1.89 19.15 -3.20
N ASP A 121 -2.93 19.84 -2.74
CA ASP A 121 -3.65 19.50 -1.51
C ASP A 121 -4.28 18.10 -1.58
N ARG A 122 -4.84 17.72 -2.72
CA ARG A 122 -5.40 16.38 -2.91
C ARG A 122 -4.35 15.29 -2.80
N HIS A 123 -3.15 15.49 -3.35
CA HIS A 123 -2.06 14.53 -3.23
C HIS A 123 -1.55 14.41 -1.78
N ILE A 124 -1.41 15.53 -1.07
CA ILE A 124 -1.05 15.52 0.35
C ILE A 124 -2.15 14.82 1.17
N ALA A 125 -3.42 15.14 0.93
CA ALA A 125 -4.53 14.55 1.65
C ALA A 125 -4.56 13.03 1.51
N VAL A 126 -4.47 12.51 0.28
CA VAL A 126 -4.57 11.06 0.02
C VAL A 126 -3.28 10.32 0.37
N ASN A 127 -2.12 10.82 -0.09
CA ASN A 127 -0.87 10.07 -0.03
C ASN A 127 -0.11 10.18 1.29
N LEU A 128 -0.40 11.20 2.10
CA LEU A 128 0.31 11.50 3.35
C LEU A 128 -0.64 11.61 4.54
N SER A 129 -1.63 12.49 4.48
CA SER A 129 -2.55 12.71 5.61
C SER A 129 -3.43 11.49 5.88
N GLY A 130 -3.93 10.82 4.83
CA GLY A 130 -4.73 9.59 4.94
C GLY A 130 -4.01 8.47 5.68
N PRO A 131 -2.79 8.09 5.28
CA PRO A 131 -1.95 7.17 6.05
C PRO A 131 -1.77 7.56 7.52
N PHE A 132 -1.60 8.85 7.82
CA PHE A 132 -1.52 9.34 9.19
C PHE A 132 -2.83 9.13 9.95
N TYR A 133 -3.97 9.53 9.38
CA TYR A 133 -5.30 9.40 10.02
C TYR A 133 -5.67 7.95 10.32
N LEU A 134 -5.48 7.07 9.34
CA LEU A 134 -5.75 5.64 9.51
C LEU A 134 -4.81 5.02 10.53
N SER A 135 -3.52 5.35 10.48
CA SER A 135 -2.54 4.85 11.44
C SER A 135 -2.90 5.29 12.86
N GLN A 136 -3.28 6.56 13.06
CA GLN A 136 -3.72 7.07 14.37
C GLN A 136 -4.96 6.32 14.88
N ALA A 137 -5.90 6.00 13.99
CA ALA A 137 -7.11 5.27 14.35
C ALA A 137 -6.82 3.81 14.74
N VAL A 138 -6.02 3.07 13.94
CA VAL A 138 -5.73 1.65 14.23
C VAL A 138 -4.79 1.48 15.44
N VAL A 139 -3.88 2.43 15.69
CA VAL A 139 -2.99 2.40 16.85
C VAL A 139 -3.79 2.40 18.17
N LYS A 140 -4.93 3.09 18.22
CA LYS A 140 -5.82 3.07 19.40
C LYS A 140 -6.34 1.67 19.70
N ASP A 141 -6.66 0.89 18.67
CA ASP A 141 -7.11 -0.50 18.80
C ASP A 141 -5.95 -1.47 19.08
N MET A 142 -4.76 -1.23 18.50
CA MET A 142 -3.59 -2.10 18.65
C MET A 142 -2.88 -1.96 20.00
N LYS A 143 -2.78 -0.73 20.55
CA LYS A 143 -2.04 -0.42 21.80
C LYS A 143 -2.40 -1.33 23.00
N PRO A 144 -3.68 -1.59 23.32
CA PRO A 144 -4.04 -2.44 24.46
C PRO A 144 -3.51 -3.87 24.32
N ARG A 145 -3.34 -4.36 23.10
CA ARG A 145 -2.83 -5.71 22.81
C ARG A 145 -1.31 -5.77 22.72
N LYS A 146 -0.62 -4.60 22.73
CA LYS A 146 0.82 -4.48 22.53
C LYS A 146 1.32 -5.24 21.31
N LYS A 147 0.53 -5.28 20.25
CA LYS A 147 0.85 -5.99 18.99
C LYS A 147 0.13 -5.35 17.83
N GLY A 148 0.87 -5.07 16.76
CA GLY A 148 0.34 -4.55 15.50
C GLY A 148 1.44 -4.30 14.49
N ALA A 149 1.05 -4.16 13.21
CA ALA A 149 1.98 -3.80 12.15
C ALA A 149 1.35 -2.79 11.18
N ILE A 150 2.10 -1.77 10.81
CA ILE A 150 1.71 -0.78 9.81
C ILE A 150 2.75 -0.80 8.70
N VAL A 151 2.30 -0.90 7.44
CA VAL A 151 3.16 -0.83 6.26
C VAL A 151 2.66 0.28 5.35
N ASN A 152 3.54 1.22 5.05
CA ASN A 152 3.28 2.34 4.16
C ASN A 152 3.88 2.06 2.77
N ILE A 153 3.10 2.15 1.70
CA ILE A 153 3.61 2.00 0.33
C ILE A 153 4.08 3.36 -0.19
N SER A 154 5.39 3.53 -0.17
CA SER A 154 6.10 4.69 -0.70
C SER A 154 6.69 4.37 -2.08
N THR A 155 7.69 5.12 -2.53
CA THR A 155 8.33 4.97 -3.85
C THR A 155 9.82 5.28 -3.80
N VAL A 156 10.61 4.60 -4.62
CA VAL A 156 12.02 4.96 -4.85
C VAL A 156 12.18 6.35 -5.48
N SER A 157 11.15 6.84 -6.19
CA SER A 157 11.15 8.19 -6.77
C SER A 157 11.28 9.29 -5.71
N ALA A 158 10.89 9.04 -4.46
CA ALA A 158 11.10 9.98 -3.35
C ALA A 158 12.59 10.32 -3.11
N TYR A 159 13.49 9.47 -3.59
CA TYR A 159 14.95 9.63 -3.45
C TYR A 159 15.67 9.94 -4.76
N ARG A 160 14.99 9.74 -5.88
CA ARG A 160 15.57 9.92 -7.23
C ARG A 160 14.99 11.10 -8.00
N GLY A 161 13.85 11.60 -7.56
CA GLY A 161 13.05 12.53 -8.35
C GLY A 161 12.23 11.83 -9.46
N GLY A 162 11.47 12.60 -10.21
CA GLY A 162 10.66 12.14 -11.33
C GLY A 162 10.04 13.30 -12.09
N ASN A 163 9.81 13.12 -13.39
CA ASN A 163 9.22 14.14 -14.23
C ASN A 163 7.71 14.28 -13.97
N GLN A 164 7.21 15.53 -13.87
CA GLN A 164 5.80 15.85 -13.69
C GLN A 164 5.15 15.24 -12.44
N GLN A 165 5.93 14.99 -11.38
CA GLN A 165 5.47 14.29 -10.18
C GLN A 165 5.87 15.00 -8.86
N VAL A 166 6.15 16.30 -8.88
CA VAL A 166 6.63 17.02 -7.68
C VAL A 166 5.70 16.83 -6.49
N HIS A 167 4.40 17.04 -6.66
CA HIS A 167 3.36 16.87 -5.64
C HIS A 167 3.27 15.42 -5.11
N TYR A 168 3.32 14.44 -6.02
CA TYR A 168 3.33 13.01 -5.66
C TYR A 168 4.58 12.63 -4.87
N ILE A 169 5.76 12.96 -5.41
CA ILE A 169 7.05 12.63 -4.80
C ILE A 169 7.20 13.28 -3.44
N SER A 170 6.80 14.56 -3.29
CA SER A 170 6.80 15.26 -2.02
C SER A 170 5.91 14.56 -0.98
N SER A 171 4.70 14.13 -1.37
CA SER A 171 3.80 13.39 -0.49
C SER A 171 4.38 12.04 -0.05
N LYS A 172 5.02 11.30 -0.97
CA LYS A 172 5.63 9.98 -0.68
C LYS A 172 6.95 10.10 0.09
N GLY A 173 7.72 11.17 -0.11
CA GLY A 173 8.87 11.50 0.74
C GLY A 173 8.42 11.79 2.17
N GLY A 174 7.36 12.59 2.33
CA GLY A 174 6.72 12.84 3.62
C GLY A 174 6.23 11.54 4.28
N LEU A 175 5.66 10.60 3.51
CA LEU A 175 5.22 9.30 4.02
C LEU A 175 6.39 8.44 4.54
N SER A 176 7.55 8.50 3.89
CA SER A 176 8.76 7.83 4.36
C SER A 176 9.23 8.42 5.70
N SER A 177 9.25 9.75 5.84
CA SER A 177 9.57 10.42 7.10
C SER A 177 8.54 10.15 8.19
N LEU A 178 7.25 10.13 7.85
CA LEU A 178 6.16 9.76 8.77
C LEU A 178 6.38 8.35 9.32
N THR A 179 6.81 7.41 8.48
CA THR A 179 7.08 6.02 8.87
C THR A 179 8.14 5.93 9.98
N THR A 180 9.27 6.58 9.79
CA THR A 180 10.37 6.56 10.77
C THR A 180 10.00 7.29 12.06
N SER A 181 9.32 8.44 11.95
CA SER A 181 8.86 9.21 13.10
C SER A 181 7.83 8.44 13.92
N MET A 182 6.86 7.81 13.27
CA MET A 182 5.87 6.98 13.97
C MET A 182 6.51 5.77 14.63
N ALA A 183 7.41 5.06 13.94
CA ALA A 183 8.10 3.91 14.51
C ALA A 183 8.86 4.27 15.79
N HIS A 184 9.50 5.44 15.83
CA HIS A 184 10.17 5.95 17.01
C HIS A 184 9.19 6.29 18.13
N GLU A 185 8.16 7.07 17.83
CA GLU A 185 7.17 7.57 18.80
C GLU A 185 6.39 6.46 19.49
N ILE A 186 6.05 5.38 18.78
CA ILE A 186 5.23 4.30 19.31
C ILE A 186 6.02 3.00 19.60
N ALA A 187 7.36 3.05 19.63
CA ALA A 187 8.22 1.87 19.79
C ALA A 187 7.85 0.99 21.00
N GLU A 188 7.54 1.61 22.15
CA GLU A 188 7.22 0.90 23.39
C GLU A 188 5.83 0.22 23.39
N THR A 189 5.02 0.48 22.35
CA THR A 189 3.66 -0.07 22.26
C THR A 189 3.61 -1.48 21.67
N GLY A 190 4.73 -2.02 21.19
CA GLY A 190 4.79 -3.30 20.49
C GLY A 190 4.22 -3.24 19.06
N ILE A 191 3.96 -2.04 18.54
CA ILE A 191 3.46 -1.82 17.17
C ILE A 191 4.65 -1.47 16.28
N ARG A 192 4.81 -2.18 15.16
CA ARG A 192 5.87 -1.93 14.19
C ARG A 192 5.35 -1.09 13.03
N VAL A 193 6.15 -0.16 12.53
CA VAL A 193 5.82 0.70 11.39
C VAL A 193 6.97 0.67 10.41
N ASN A 194 6.71 0.24 9.17
CA ASN A 194 7.71 0.18 8.11
C ASN A 194 7.16 0.75 6.79
N ALA A 195 8.03 1.09 5.87
CA ALA A 195 7.62 1.45 4.52
C ALA A 195 8.27 0.55 3.48
N ILE A 196 7.57 0.36 2.36
CA ILE A 196 8.11 -0.22 1.14
C ILE A 196 8.36 0.91 0.15
N LEU A 197 9.59 1.04 -0.32
CA LEU A 197 9.96 1.89 -1.44
C LEU A 197 9.77 1.08 -2.71
N CYS A 198 8.62 1.23 -3.38
CA CYS A 198 8.34 0.47 -4.59
C CYS A 198 9.03 1.09 -5.81
N GLY A 199 9.58 0.23 -6.68
CA GLY A 199 10.03 0.58 -8.02
C GLY A 199 8.90 0.60 -9.04
N GLY A 200 9.25 0.49 -10.31
CA GLY A 200 8.29 0.39 -11.40
C GLY A 200 7.49 -0.92 -11.35
N VAL A 201 6.20 -0.81 -11.10
CA VAL A 201 5.25 -1.93 -11.11
C VAL A 201 4.22 -1.71 -12.21
N ALA A 202 3.97 -2.73 -13.03
CA ALA A 202 3.00 -2.66 -14.11
C ALA A 202 1.58 -2.63 -13.53
N THR A 203 0.95 -1.45 -13.54
CA THR A 203 -0.40 -1.20 -13.02
C THR A 203 -1.13 -0.19 -13.90
N ASP A 204 -2.41 0.00 -13.64
CA ASP A 204 -3.26 0.95 -14.39
C ASP A 204 -2.81 2.41 -14.20
N ILE A 205 -2.19 2.74 -13.08
CA ILE A 205 -1.73 4.11 -12.75
C ILE A 205 -0.70 4.64 -13.76
N ASN A 206 0.03 3.77 -14.45
CA ASN A 206 1.11 4.15 -15.36
C ASN A 206 0.93 3.64 -16.81
N VAL A 207 -0.26 3.14 -17.17
CA VAL A 207 -0.53 2.62 -18.52
C VAL A 207 -0.26 3.68 -19.61
N LYS A 208 -0.79 4.90 -19.42
CA LYS A 208 -0.61 5.99 -20.36
C LYS A 208 0.86 6.36 -20.52
N GLN A 209 1.57 6.54 -19.41
CA GLN A 209 2.99 6.92 -19.41
C GLN A 209 3.87 5.85 -20.09
N ARG A 210 3.55 4.57 -19.88
CA ARG A 210 4.23 3.47 -20.58
C ARG A 210 4.00 3.53 -22.08
N ALA A 211 2.75 3.72 -22.52
CA ALA A 211 2.42 3.83 -23.93
C ALA A 211 3.05 5.06 -24.59
N ASP A 212 3.05 6.21 -23.91
CA ASP A 212 3.64 7.46 -24.41
C ASP A 212 5.17 7.33 -24.52
N ASN A 213 5.82 6.69 -23.54
CA ASN A 213 7.26 6.42 -23.59
C ASN A 213 7.61 5.49 -24.77
N GLU A 214 6.86 4.41 -24.96
CA GLU A 214 7.09 3.47 -26.05
C GLU A 214 6.94 4.14 -27.42
N LYS A 215 5.91 4.98 -27.60
CA LYS A 215 5.75 5.81 -28.82
C LYS A 215 6.93 6.75 -29.05
N LYS A 216 7.45 7.39 -27.99
CA LYS A 216 8.52 8.39 -28.07
C LYS A 216 9.89 7.77 -28.31
N THR A 217 10.17 6.62 -27.70
CA THR A 217 11.52 6.04 -27.65
C THR A 217 11.68 4.78 -28.50
N GLY A 218 10.58 4.18 -28.96
CA GLY A 218 10.57 2.86 -29.61
C GLY A 218 10.93 1.71 -28.65
N LYS A 219 11.01 1.98 -27.35
CA LYS A 219 11.40 1.00 -26.32
C LYS A 219 10.34 0.93 -25.21
N PRO A 220 10.08 -0.25 -24.66
CA PRO A 220 9.24 -0.37 -23.47
C PRO A 220 9.75 0.53 -22.35
N TRP A 221 8.82 1.14 -21.61
CA TRP A 221 9.21 1.85 -20.40
C TRP A 221 9.70 0.85 -19.35
N VAL A 222 10.96 1.00 -19.01
CA VAL A 222 11.63 0.21 -17.97
C VAL A 222 12.18 1.17 -16.93
N ASP A 223 12.03 0.84 -15.68
CA ASP A 223 12.45 1.73 -14.60
C ASP A 223 13.98 1.81 -14.48
N ARG A 224 14.72 0.92 -14.96
CA ARG A 224 16.20 0.83 -15.13
C ARG A 224 16.65 -0.63 -15.15
N PRO A 225 17.90 -0.92 -15.51
CA PRO A 225 18.48 -2.24 -15.37
C PRO A 225 18.41 -2.73 -13.93
N GLY A 226 17.87 -3.90 -13.73
CA GLY A 226 17.71 -4.54 -12.44
C GLY A 226 17.48 -6.04 -12.62
N VAL A 227 17.06 -6.70 -11.54
CA VAL A 227 16.75 -8.15 -11.58
C VAL A 227 15.64 -8.44 -12.59
N ARG A 228 14.68 -7.51 -12.75
CA ARG A 228 13.63 -7.51 -13.76
C ARG A 228 13.32 -6.08 -14.19
N GLN A 229 12.85 -5.92 -15.42
CA GLN A 229 12.51 -4.61 -15.96
C GLN A 229 11.36 -3.94 -15.20
N MET A 230 10.34 -4.73 -14.80
CA MET A 230 9.21 -4.26 -13.98
C MET A 230 8.80 -5.34 -12.98
N GLY A 231 8.37 -4.89 -11.80
CA GLY A 231 7.70 -5.74 -10.82
C GLY A 231 6.26 -6.05 -11.19
N VAL A 232 5.69 -7.04 -10.51
CA VAL A 232 4.25 -7.31 -10.51
C VAL A 232 3.66 -7.02 -9.12
N PRO A 233 2.35 -6.76 -9.00
CA PRO A 233 1.71 -6.44 -7.70
C PRO A 233 2.03 -7.44 -6.59
N GLU A 234 2.14 -8.72 -6.91
CA GLU A 234 2.45 -9.80 -5.97
C GLU A 234 3.85 -9.70 -5.36
N ASP A 235 4.81 -9.05 -6.04
CA ASP A 235 6.16 -8.84 -5.46
C ASP A 235 6.08 -7.93 -4.23
N LEU A 236 5.24 -6.89 -4.29
CA LEU A 236 4.97 -6.01 -3.16
C LEU A 236 4.16 -6.74 -2.08
N GLY A 237 3.19 -7.56 -2.51
CA GLY A 237 2.38 -8.38 -1.60
C GLY A 237 3.23 -9.31 -0.74
N LYS A 238 4.26 -9.96 -1.32
CA LYS A 238 5.20 -10.82 -0.58
C LYS A 238 5.98 -10.02 0.49
N ALA A 239 6.50 -8.85 0.14
CA ALA A 239 7.19 -8.00 1.09
C ALA A 239 6.25 -7.51 2.21
N VAL A 240 5.00 -7.18 1.89
CA VAL A 240 3.97 -6.83 2.87
C VAL A 240 3.72 -7.99 3.83
N VAL A 241 3.49 -9.21 3.33
CA VAL A 241 3.26 -10.39 4.19
C VAL A 241 4.43 -10.60 5.16
N PHE A 242 5.68 -10.47 4.71
CA PHE A 242 6.85 -10.50 5.59
C PHE A 242 6.75 -9.42 6.67
N LEU A 243 6.53 -8.15 6.29
CA LEU A 243 6.55 -7.02 7.22
C LEU A 243 5.37 -7.02 8.22
N ILE A 244 4.24 -7.66 7.91
CA ILE A 244 3.10 -7.76 8.83
C ILE A 244 3.07 -9.08 9.61
N SER A 245 3.93 -10.05 9.29
CA SER A 245 4.03 -11.34 10.00
C SER A 245 5.00 -11.27 11.19
N ASP A 246 5.02 -12.33 12.00
CA ASP A 246 5.96 -12.49 13.11
C ASP A 246 7.41 -12.72 12.62
N ALA A 247 7.62 -13.06 11.33
CA ALA A 247 8.94 -13.17 10.73
C ALA A 247 9.74 -11.85 10.73
N SER A 248 9.07 -10.71 10.96
CA SER A 248 9.69 -9.37 10.99
C SER A 248 9.58 -8.69 12.37
N GLU A 249 9.52 -9.46 13.47
CA GLU A 249 9.37 -8.91 14.83
C GLU A 249 10.46 -7.89 15.21
N TRP A 250 11.66 -8.02 14.65
CA TRP A 250 12.79 -7.11 14.89
C TRP A 250 12.94 -6.02 13.80
N VAL A 251 11.90 -5.81 12.97
CA VAL A 251 11.92 -4.84 11.89
C VAL A 251 10.90 -3.74 12.13
N THR A 252 11.35 -2.54 12.50
CA THR A 252 10.54 -1.33 12.62
C THR A 252 11.34 -0.10 12.20
N GLY A 253 10.67 0.94 11.68
CA GLY A 253 11.29 2.16 11.18
C GLY A 253 12.05 1.98 9.86
N SER A 254 11.94 0.82 9.22
CA SER A 254 12.69 0.49 8.01
C SER A 254 12.00 0.98 6.75
N LEU A 255 12.81 1.46 5.79
CA LEU A 255 12.42 1.80 4.43
C LEU A 255 12.98 0.73 3.49
N VAL A 256 12.16 -0.27 3.18
CA VAL A 256 12.57 -1.47 2.44
C VAL A 256 12.36 -1.27 0.94
N ALA A 257 13.44 -1.25 0.16
CA ALA A 257 13.34 -1.17 -1.29
C ALA A 257 12.86 -2.51 -1.88
N VAL A 258 11.76 -2.44 -2.65
CA VAL A 258 11.21 -3.56 -3.44
C VAL A 258 11.04 -3.05 -4.87
N ASP A 259 12.15 -2.99 -5.60
CA ASP A 259 12.28 -2.18 -6.81
C ASP A 259 13.08 -2.84 -7.93
N GLY A 260 13.50 -4.10 -7.74
CA GLY A 260 14.33 -4.82 -8.70
C GLY A 260 15.75 -4.24 -8.86
N GLY A 261 16.19 -3.37 -7.95
CA GLY A 261 17.51 -2.70 -7.98
C GLY A 261 17.46 -1.30 -8.61
N ALA A 262 16.25 -0.76 -8.85
CA ALA A 262 16.10 0.55 -9.51
C ALA A 262 16.69 1.72 -8.69
N LEU A 263 16.77 1.63 -7.37
CA LEU A 263 17.29 2.70 -6.52
C LEU A 263 18.83 2.85 -6.62
N ILE A 264 19.54 1.77 -6.92
CA ILE A 264 21.00 1.71 -6.94
C ILE A 264 21.61 1.67 -8.36
N SER A 265 20.77 1.74 -9.40
CA SER A 265 21.17 1.66 -10.81
C SER A 265 21.23 3.01 -11.51
#